data_34ee193041cae19724e574841424cf83
#
_entry.id   34ee193041cae19724e574841424cf83
#
_cell.length_a   1.000
_cell.length_b   1.000
_cell.length_c   1.000
_cell.angle_alpha   90.00
_cell.angle_beta   90.00
_cell.angle_gamma   90.00
#
_symmetry.space_group_name_H-M   'P 1'
#
loop_
_entity.id
_entity.type
_entity.pdbx_description
1 polymer ?
#
loop_
_entity_poly.entity_id
_entity_poly.type
_entity_poly.pdbx_seq_one_letter_code
_entity_poly.pdbx_strand_id
1 'polypeptide(L)'
;MVFKIQPHNRLQEWVAEEKGYFKDEGLEYVFHTGDNVVRHYSYQGGANDSGSSVQSADEVPPEVKQGAFEAMEAGRTCDISSACHWAVSMAASSEHGKMWGHAYSVTPSAIYVAPESKILRASDLVGAEVGVGYHSGSHFSALQALEAVVPLDQVRLKFIGRPNDRVAQLIDRKIDAANVFGLQSYIVEQQGFRKVLDTTFMIGFLISGADVDTEDVEKYFRALRRAQHDIDVEYQNYTHYYLRELSDEFKSIVDVRAFGPGERIVFEPYTRETYEKTHRWMERLSIFDETQAGTPRYESAVLV
;
A
#
# COMPACT_ATOMS: atom_id res chain seq x y z
N MET A 1 24.63 -14.85 1.44
CA MET A 1 24.49 -13.47 0.89
C MET A 1 23.64 -12.70 1.88
N VAL A 2 23.89 -11.40 2.14
CA VAL A 2 23.10 -10.64 3.11
C VAL A 2 21.72 -10.37 2.52
N PHE A 3 20.67 -10.75 3.21
CA PHE A 3 19.28 -10.61 2.78
C PHE A 3 18.81 -9.15 2.93
N LYS A 4 18.39 -8.53 1.84
CA LYS A 4 18.01 -7.11 1.78
C LYS A 4 16.51 -6.95 1.94
N ILE A 5 16.08 -6.40 3.06
CA ILE A 5 14.67 -6.17 3.41
C ILE A 5 14.32 -4.71 3.13
N GLN A 6 13.31 -4.45 2.32
CA GLN A 6 12.69 -3.14 2.25
C GLN A 6 11.53 -3.09 3.26
N PRO A 7 11.66 -2.36 4.39
CA PRO A 7 10.59 -2.25 5.37
C PRO A 7 9.33 -1.63 4.73
N HIS A 8 8.19 -2.14 5.16
CA HIS A 8 6.90 -1.53 4.81
C HIS A 8 6.38 -0.78 6.04
N ASN A 9 5.67 0.33 5.88
CA ASN A 9 5.20 1.22 6.96
C ASN A 9 4.34 0.49 8.01
N ARG A 10 4.91 -0.49 8.71
CA ARG A 10 4.29 -1.39 9.67
C ARG A 10 5.28 -1.70 10.80
N LEU A 11 4.80 -2.36 11.86
CA LEU A 11 5.58 -2.61 13.09
C LEU A 11 6.44 -3.87 13.02
N GLN A 12 6.08 -4.85 12.20
CA GLN A 12 6.58 -6.22 12.28
C GLN A 12 8.10 -6.31 12.10
N GLU A 13 8.68 -5.62 11.13
CA GLU A 13 10.12 -5.64 10.90
C GLU A 13 10.88 -5.01 12.07
N TRP A 14 10.37 -3.93 12.63
CA TRP A 14 11.01 -3.25 13.76
C TRP A 14 10.93 -4.05 15.04
N VAL A 15 9.81 -4.73 15.29
CA VAL A 15 9.65 -5.64 16.44
C VAL A 15 10.54 -6.86 16.29
N ALA A 16 10.61 -7.46 15.09
CA ALA A 16 11.48 -8.60 14.83
C ALA A 16 12.97 -8.25 15.03
N GLU A 17 13.38 -7.03 14.65
CA GLU A 17 14.73 -6.52 14.89
C GLU A 17 15.00 -6.34 16.40
N GLU A 18 14.14 -5.61 17.12
CA GLU A 18 14.29 -5.32 18.55
C GLU A 18 14.38 -6.60 19.38
N LYS A 19 13.50 -7.56 19.08
CA LYS A 19 13.45 -8.85 19.79
C LYS A 19 14.53 -9.84 19.36
N GLY A 20 15.31 -9.51 18.33
CA GLY A 20 16.37 -10.38 17.81
C GLY A 20 15.85 -11.58 17.02
N TYR A 21 14.60 -11.57 16.57
CA TYR A 21 13.98 -12.73 15.90
C TYR A 21 14.65 -13.10 14.59
N PHE A 22 15.13 -12.15 13.81
CA PHE A 22 15.91 -12.43 12.61
C PHE A 22 17.21 -13.16 12.94
N LYS A 23 17.89 -12.74 14.01
CA LYS A 23 19.12 -13.40 14.49
C LYS A 23 18.86 -14.82 15.00
N ASP A 24 17.75 -15.02 15.72
CA ASP A 24 17.36 -16.34 16.23
C ASP A 24 17.11 -17.33 15.09
N GLU A 25 16.54 -16.85 13.97
CA GLU A 25 16.33 -17.63 12.76
C GLU A 25 17.63 -17.83 11.93
N GLY A 26 18.73 -17.20 12.31
CA GLY A 26 19.98 -17.26 11.57
C GLY A 26 19.96 -16.50 10.25
N LEU A 27 19.15 -15.45 10.15
CA LEU A 27 19.08 -14.59 8.98
C LEU A 27 20.11 -13.46 9.09
N GLU A 28 21.06 -13.42 8.16
CA GLU A 28 21.91 -12.23 7.93
C GLU A 28 21.18 -11.24 7.03
N TYR A 29 20.84 -10.08 7.55
CA TYR A 29 20.01 -9.12 6.82
C TYR A 29 20.51 -7.69 6.93
N VAL A 30 19.98 -6.85 6.04
CA VAL A 30 20.11 -5.40 6.09
C VAL A 30 18.77 -4.76 5.67
N PHE A 31 18.38 -3.70 6.37
CA PHE A 31 17.26 -2.89 5.90
C PHE A 31 17.71 -1.96 4.78
N HIS A 32 17.04 -2.10 3.64
CA HIS A 32 17.22 -1.25 2.48
C HIS A 32 16.19 -0.13 2.53
N THR A 33 16.63 1.06 2.95
CA THR A 33 15.74 2.24 3.10
C THR A 33 15.85 3.21 1.91
N GLY A 34 16.71 2.92 0.92
CA GLY A 34 17.08 3.86 -0.13
C GLY A 34 16.00 4.27 -1.11
N ASP A 35 15.12 3.34 -1.48
CA ASP A 35 14.11 3.59 -2.53
C ASP A 35 12.81 4.19 -1.97
N ASN A 36 12.60 4.09 -0.65
CA ASN A 36 11.44 4.64 0.05
C ASN A 36 11.77 5.81 0.98
N VAL A 37 13.03 6.23 1.07
CA VAL A 37 13.34 7.46 1.77
C VAL A 37 12.50 8.55 1.15
N VAL A 38 11.62 9.10 1.96
CA VAL A 38 10.78 10.25 1.68
C VAL A 38 11.61 11.32 0.99
N ARG A 39 11.74 11.23 -0.33
CA ARG A 39 12.16 12.38 -1.09
C ARG A 39 10.95 13.30 -1.04
N HIS A 40 11.09 14.39 -0.32
CA HIS A 40 10.14 15.48 -0.31
C HIS A 40 10.05 16.05 -1.74
N TYR A 41 9.27 15.41 -2.58
CA TYR A 41 8.77 16.05 -3.78
C TYR A 41 7.52 16.81 -3.34
N SER A 42 7.68 18.09 -3.06
CA SER A 42 6.54 18.99 -3.01
C SER A 42 5.92 18.98 -4.41
N TYR A 43 4.83 18.21 -4.58
CA TYR A 43 4.00 18.29 -5.77
C TYR A 43 3.35 19.68 -5.76
N GLN A 44 3.88 20.57 -6.59
CA GLN A 44 3.29 21.90 -6.84
C GLN A 44 2.34 21.87 -8.05
N GLY A 45 2.00 20.70 -8.55
CA GLY A 45 1.12 20.53 -9.69
C GLY A 45 -0.32 20.91 -9.36
N GLY A 46 -0.88 21.83 -10.12
CA GLY A 46 -2.30 22.18 -10.07
C GLY A 46 -3.17 20.95 -10.37
N ALA A 47 -4.38 20.95 -9.83
CA ALA A 47 -5.39 19.95 -10.10
C ALA A 47 -5.64 19.87 -11.61
N ASN A 48 -5.36 18.72 -12.21
CA ASN A 48 -5.82 18.44 -13.58
C ASN A 48 -7.32 18.17 -13.49
N ASP A 49 -8.08 19.02 -14.13
CA ASP A 49 -9.54 18.94 -14.25
C ASP A 49 -9.87 17.86 -15.28
N SER A 50 -9.86 16.60 -14.86
CA SER A 50 -10.20 15.47 -15.73
C SER A 50 -11.48 14.81 -15.25
N GLY A 51 -12.55 15.09 -15.97
CA GLY A 51 -13.89 14.59 -15.69
C GLY A 51 -14.15 13.11 -15.94
N SER A 52 -13.13 12.25 -16.01
CA SER A 52 -13.27 10.81 -16.23
C SER A 52 -13.02 10.01 -14.97
N SER A 53 -13.83 8.99 -14.72
CA SER A 53 -13.68 8.06 -13.57
C SER A 53 -12.47 7.15 -13.70
N VAL A 54 -12.00 6.89 -14.90
CA VAL A 54 -10.78 6.17 -15.22
C VAL A 54 -10.01 7.02 -16.21
N GLN A 55 -9.00 7.75 -15.73
CA GLN A 55 -8.10 8.44 -16.64
C GLN A 55 -7.32 7.39 -17.43
N SER A 56 -7.25 7.54 -18.76
CA SER A 56 -6.32 6.74 -19.54
C SER A 56 -4.90 7.03 -19.06
N ALA A 57 -4.01 6.04 -19.15
CA ALA A 57 -2.62 6.22 -18.74
C ALA A 57 -1.96 7.43 -19.39
N ASP A 58 -2.38 7.79 -20.61
CA ASP A 58 -1.85 8.93 -21.39
C ASP A 58 -2.26 10.30 -20.83
N GLU A 59 -3.36 10.36 -20.09
CA GLU A 59 -3.88 11.61 -19.47
C GLU A 59 -3.24 11.91 -18.10
N VAL A 60 -2.53 10.94 -17.53
CA VAL A 60 -1.88 11.08 -16.22
C VAL A 60 -0.52 11.74 -16.38
N PRO A 61 -0.24 12.87 -15.71
CA PRO A 61 1.05 13.53 -15.79
C PRO A 61 2.19 12.59 -15.36
N PRO A 62 3.34 12.58 -16.07
CA PRO A 62 4.47 11.71 -15.75
C PRO A 62 4.96 11.82 -14.30
N GLU A 63 4.89 13.00 -13.70
CA GLU A 63 5.33 13.28 -12.34
C GLU A 63 4.49 12.58 -11.26
N VAL A 64 3.25 12.19 -11.56
CA VAL A 64 2.39 11.44 -10.63
C VAL A 64 2.32 9.95 -10.97
N LYS A 65 2.87 9.50 -12.12
CA LYS A 65 3.03 8.09 -12.48
C LYS A 65 4.15 7.43 -11.66
N GLN A 66 4.05 7.46 -10.35
CA GLN A 66 5.05 6.92 -9.41
C GLN A 66 4.39 5.97 -8.42
N GLY A 67 3.60 5.05 -8.95
CA GLY A 67 2.90 4.05 -8.16
C GLY A 67 3.80 2.87 -7.72
N ALA A 68 3.19 1.95 -7.00
CA ALA A 68 3.90 0.77 -6.54
C ALA A 68 4.31 -0.15 -7.71
N PHE A 69 3.48 -0.26 -8.74
CA PHE A 69 3.78 -1.06 -9.92
C PHE A 69 4.96 -0.49 -10.70
N GLU A 70 4.95 0.81 -11.02
CA GLU A 70 6.04 1.48 -11.75
C GLU A 70 7.37 1.39 -11.00
N ALA A 71 7.33 1.44 -9.66
CA ALA A 71 8.52 1.24 -8.83
C ALA A 71 9.07 -0.20 -8.91
N MET A 72 8.21 -1.20 -9.09
CA MET A 72 8.62 -2.60 -9.29
C MET A 72 9.13 -2.84 -10.71
N GLU A 73 8.49 -2.27 -11.70
CA GLU A 73 8.88 -2.33 -13.12
C GLU A 73 10.26 -1.69 -13.34
N ALA A 74 10.55 -0.56 -12.68
CA ALA A 74 11.86 0.08 -12.71
C ALA A 74 12.99 -0.75 -12.07
N GLY A 75 12.64 -1.84 -11.40
CA GLY A 75 13.56 -2.73 -10.69
C GLY A 75 13.73 -2.38 -9.22
N ARG A 76 13.87 -3.41 -8.39
CA ARG A 76 14.12 -3.30 -6.94
C ARG A 76 15.52 -3.75 -6.61
N THR A 77 16.17 -3.04 -5.69
CA THR A 77 17.53 -3.36 -5.20
C THR A 77 17.49 -4.18 -3.90
N CYS A 78 16.31 -4.51 -3.40
CA CYS A 78 16.09 -5.38 -2.25
C CYS A 78 15.66 -6.79 -2.67
N ASP A 79 15.82 -7.75 -1.76
CA ASP A 79 15.41 -9.14 -2.00
C ASP A 79 13.92 -9.35 -1.72
N ILE A 80 13.37 -8.64 -0.72
CA ILE A 80 11.95 -8.64 -0.40
C ILE A 80 11.41 -7.23 -0.21
N SER A 81 10.22 -6.99 -0.76
CA SER A 81 9.45 -5.75 -0.57
C SER A 81 7.95 -6.06 -0.50
N SER A 82 7.15 -5.07 -0.14
CA SER A 82 5.69 -5.19 -0.05
C SER A 82 5.00 -4.05 -0.80
N ALA A 83 3.83 -4.35 -1.37
CA ALA A 83 2.92 -3.37 -1.93
C ALA A 83 1.49 -3.95 -1.99
N CYS A 84 0.51 -3.17 -2.42
CA CYS A 84 -0.84 -3.69 -2.63
C CYS A 84 -0.81 -4.93 -3.54
N HIS A 85 -1.65 -5.91 -3.22
CA HIS A 85 -1.62 -7.21 -3.91
C HIS A 85 -1.87 -7.10 -5.43
N TRP A 86 -2.61 -6.09 -5.89
CA TRP A 86 -2.79 -5.82 -7.32
C TRP A 86 -1.47 -5.51 -8.01
N ALA A 87 -0.70 -4.54 -7.49
CA ALA A 87 0.59 -4.18 -8.07
C ALA A 87 1.61 -5.33 -7.99
N VAL A 88 1.64 -6.07 -6.87
CA VAL A 88 2.51 -7.25 -6.72
C VAL A 88 2.12 -8.36 -7.69
N SER A 89 0.82 -8.64 -7.85
CA SER A 89 0.33 -9.63 -8.81
C SER A 89 0.72 -9.27 -10.25
N MET A 90 0.58 -8.00 -10.62
CA MET A 90 0.97 -7.52 -11.96
C MET A 90 2.47 -7.58 -12.16
N ALA A 91 3.27 -7.11 -11.21
CA ALA A 91 4.73 -7.19 -11.28
C ALA A 91 5.22 -8.63 -11.42
N ALA A 92 4.64 -9.58 -10.68
CA ALA A 92 4.97 -10.99 -10.78
C ALA A 92 4.54 -11.61 -12.12
N SER A 93 3.40 -11.20 -12.67
CA SER A 93 2.92 -11.63 -14.00
C SER A 93 3.79 -11.10 -15.14
N SER A 94 4.39 -9.92 -14.94
CA SER A 94 5.28 -9.26 -15.88
C SER A 94 6.78 -9.58 -15.64
N GLU A 95 7.06 -10.60 -14.85
CA GLU A 95 8.43 -11.11 -14.56
C GLU A 95 9.35 -10.12 -13.81
N HIS A 96 8.78 -9.12 -13.11
CA HIS A 96 9.52 -8.18 -12.27
C HIS A 96 9.82 -8.71 -10.86
N GLY A 97 9.66 -10.01 -10.64
CA GLY A 97 9.86 -10.72 -9.40
C GLY A 97 8.91 -11.88 -9.25
N LYS A 98 8.82 -12.44 -8.04
CA LYS A 98 7.84 -13.48 -7.67
C LYS A 98 7.05 -13.05 -6.45
N MET A 99 5.76 -13.30 -6.45
CA MET A 99 4.91 -13.08 -5.29
C MET A 99 5.10 -14.23 -4.29
N TRP A 100 5.31 -13.91 -3.02
CA TRP A 100 5.32 -14.93 -1.97
C TRP A 100 3.90 -15.44 -1.69
N GLY A 101 3.69 -16.74 -1.84
CA GLY A 101 2.37 -17.35 -1.77
C GLY A 101 1.94 -17.85 -0.39
N HIS A 102 2.83 -17.84 0.62
CA HIS A 102 2.53 -18.39 1.96
C HIS A 102 2.10 -17.34 2.99
N ALA A 103 2.07 -16.07 2.61
CA ALA A 103 1.59 -15.00 3.46
C ALA A 103 1.12 -13.79 2.63
N TYR A 104 0.25 -13.02 3.23
CA TYR A 104 -0.13 -11.67 2.79
C TYR A 104 -0.37 -10.81 4.02
N SER A 105 -0.54 -9.53 3.88
CA SER A 105 -1.03 -8.71 4.98
C SER A 105 -2.30 -7.97 4.61
N VAL A 106 -2.97 -7.44 5.62
CA VAL A 106 -4.18 -6.63 5.49
C VAL A 106 -3.90 -5.27 6.09
N THR A 107 -4.07 -4.22 5.31
CA THR A 107 -3.85 -2.85 5.77
C THR A 107 -5.19 -2.11 5.89
N PRO A 108 -5.47 -1.49 7.04
CA PRO A 108 -6.61 -0.60 7.19
C PRO A 108 -6.52 0.55 6.19
N SER A 109 -7.63 0.82 5.52
CA SER A 109 -7.74 1.88 4.52
C SER A 109 -9.17 2.42 4.48
N ALA A 110 -9.33 3.70 4.22
CA ALA A 110 -10.65 4.28 4.04
C ALA A 110 -10.61 5.56 3.21
N ILE A 111 -11.75 5.95 2.66
CA ILE A 111 -11.97 7.28 2.13
C ILE A 111 -12.32 8.19 3.32
N TYR A 112 -11.50 9.22 3.51
CA TYR A 112 -11.64 10.22 4.56
C TYR A 112 -12.04 11.57 3.98
N VAL A 113 -12.82 12.31 4.77
CA VAL A 113 -13.28 13.66 4.47
C VAL A 113 -13.08 14.58 5.70
N ALA A 114 -13.02 15.87 5.47
CA ALA A 114 -12.91 16.85 6.56
C ALA A 114 -14.10 16.76 7.55
N PRO A 115 -13.90 17.14 8.83
CA PRO A 115 -14.97 17.13 9.83
C PRO A 115 -16.22 17.92 9.40
N GLU A 116 -16.01 19.04 8.72
CA GLU A 116 -17.03 19.96 8.22
C GLU A 116 -17.63 19.56 6.86
N SER A 117 -17.11 18.51 6.21
CA SER A 117 -17.57 18.08 4.88
C SER A 117 -19.06 17.71 4.89
N LYS A 118 -19.75 18.02 3.81
CA LYS A 118 -21.14 17.62 3.55
C LYS A 118 -21.28 16.16 3.14
N ILE A 119 -20.17 15.49 2.78
CA ILE A 119 -20.13 14.05 2.48
C ILE A 119 -20.24 13.31 3.83
N LEU A 120 -21.39 12.71 4.12
CA LEU A 120 -21.67 12.07 5.40
C LEU A 120 -21.65 10.53 5.33
N ARG A 121 -21.85 9.97 4.13
CA ARG A 121 -21.93 8.52 3.88
C ARG A 121 -21.42 8.18 2.48
N ALA A 122 -21.19 6.91 2.22
CA ALA A 122 -20.63 6.43 0.94
C ALA A 122 -21.41 6.88 -0.30
N SER A 123 -22.75 6.93 -0.24
CA SER A 123 -23.59 7.39 -1.35
C SER A 123 -23.39 8.87 -1.71
N ASP A 124 -22.85 9.67 -0.80
CA ASP A 124 -22.61 11.09 -1.04
C ASP A 124 -21.30 11.31 -1.85
N LEU A 125 -20.54 10.22 -2.11
CA LEU A 125 -19.35 10.24 -2.96
C LEU A 125 -19.64 10.24 -4.46
N VAL A 126 -20.92 10.19 -4.86
CA VAL A 126 -21.35 10.31 -6.25
C VAL A 126 -20.84 11.63 -6.83
N GLY A 127 -19.97 11.55 -7.86
CA GLY A 127 -19.36 12.71 -8.51
C GLY A 127 -18.36 13.50 -7.67
N ALA A 128 -18.10 13.10 -6.42
CA ALA A 128 -17.06 13.71 -5.59
C ALA A 128 -15.67 13.23 -6.04
N GLU A 129 -14.69 14.15 -6.10
CA GLU A 129 -13.31 13.79 -6.39
C GLU A 129 -12.66 13.13 -5.17
N VAL A 130 -12.10 11.92 -5.37
CA VAL A 130 -11.36 11.18 -4.35
C VAL A 130 -9.89 11.13 -4.72
N GLY A 131 -9.03 11.71 -3.87
CA GLY A 131 -7.59 11.70 -4.03
C GLY A 131 -7.00 10.30 -3.83
N VAL A 132 -6.23 9.82 -4.81
CA VAL A 132 -5.57 8.51 -4.81
C VAL A 132 -4.15 8.62 -5.37
N GLY A 133 -3.31 7.61 -5.16
CA GLY A 133 -2.01 7.48 -5.85
C GLY A 133 -2.15 6.59 -7.07
N TYR A 134 -1.48 6.94 -8.17
CA TYR A 134 -1.49 6.15 -9.41
C TYR A 134 -0.97 4.73 -9.17
N HIS A 135 -1.57 3.71 -9.77
CA HIS A 135 -1.24 2.28 -9.69
C HIS A 135 -0.80 1.81 -8.29
N SER A 136 -1.52 2.27 -7.27
CA SER A 136 -1.23 2.01 -5.86
C SER A 136 -2.44 1.39 -5.14
N GLY A 137 -2.22 0.95 -3.89
CA GLY A 137 -3.29 0.43 -3.05
C GLY A 137 -4.46 1.39 -2.90
N SER A 138 -4.22 2.69 -2.80
CA SER A 138 -5.28 3.69 -2.71
C SER A 138 -6.10 3.84 -3.99
N HIS A 139 -5.49 3.64 -5.17
CA HIS A 139 -6.21 3.65 -6.44
C HIS A 139 -7.19 2.47 -6.51
N PHE A 140 -6.63 1.28 -6.40
CA PHE A 140 -7.40 0.05 -6.63
C PHE A 140 -8.44 -0.19 -5.54
N SER A 141 -8.09 0.03 -4.27
CA SER A 141 -9.04 -0.16 -3.16
C SER A 141 -10.17 0.86 -3.17
N ALA A 142 -9.88 2.13 -3.53
CA ALA A 142 -10.93 3.14 -3.71
C ALA A 142 -11.87 2.75 -4.85
N LEU A 143 -11.33 2.38 -6.02
CA LEU A 143 -12.12 2.00 -7.18
C LEU A 143 -13.01 0.78 -6.88
N GLN A 144 -12.44 -0.26 -6.26
CA GLN A 144 -13.17 -1.48 -5.90
C GLN A 144 -14.29 -1.22 -4.88
N ALA A 145 -14.05 -0.36 -3.88
CA ALA A 145 -15.06 -0.02 -2.89
C ALA A 145 -16.13 0.92 -3.45
N LEU A 146 -15.72 1.90 -4.28
CA LEU A 146 -16.66 2.85 -4.88
C LEU A 146 -17.60 2.18 -5.88
N GLU A 147 -17.12 1.26 -6.72
CA GLU A 147 -17.98 0.55 -7.69
C GLU A 147 -19.13 -0.23 -7.05
N ALA A 148 -18.99 -0.57 -5.74
CA ALA A 148 -20.04 -1.25 -4.98
C ALA A 148 -21.16 -0.32 -4.48
N VAL A 149 -20.92 0.99 -4.45
CA VAL A 149 -21.82 1.98 -3.82
C VAL A 149 -22.15 3.18 -4.70
N VAL A 150 -21.37 3.39 -5.77
CA VAL A 150 -21.51 4.50 -6.73
C VAL A 150 -21.49 3.92 -8.15
N PRO A 151 -22.37 4.34 -9.06
CA PRO A 151 -22.26 3.96 -10.48
C PRO A 151 -20.87 4.29 -11.03
N LEU A 152 -20.25 3.34 -11.76
CA LEU A 152 -18.85 3.43 -12.18
C LEU A 152 -18.58 4.69 -13.03
N ASP A 153 -19.54 5.11 -13.85
CA ASP A 153 -19.50 6.32 -14.67
C ASP A 153 -19.55 7.62 -13.86
N GLN A 154 -19.89 7.53 -12.57
CA GLN A 154 -19.94 8.65 -11.62
C GLN A 154 -18.81 8.63 -10.59
N VAL A 155 -17.95 7.62 -10.62
CA VAL A 155 -16.71 7.61 -9.81
C VAL A 155 -15.74 8.64 -10.38
N ARG A 156 -15.17 9.47 -9.50
CA ARG A 156 -14.15 10.47 -9.86
C ARG A 156 -12.92 10.26 -8.99
N LEU A 157 -11.83 9.87 -9.62
CA LEU A 157 -10.54 9.72 -8.94
C LEU A 157 -9.59 10.81 -9.41
N LYS A 158 -8.78 11.31 -8.47
CA LYS A 158 -7.77 12.32 -8.73
C LYS A 158 -6.41 11.80 -8.28
N PHE A 159 -5.45 11.72 -9.19
CA PHE A 159 -4.11 11.26 -8.85
C PHE A 159 -3.30 12.36 -8.18
N ILE A 160 -2.93 12.12 -6.91
CA ILE A 160 -2.28 13.11 -6.01
C ILE A 160 -0.94 12.60 -5.48
N GLY A 161 -0.24 11.81 -6.18
CA GLY A 161 1.09 11.37 -5.75
C GLY A 161 1.08 10.40 -4.55
N ARG A 162 2.04 10.57 -3.63
CA ARG A 162 2.35 9.64 -2.54
C ARG A 162 1.37 9.75 -1.36
N PRO A 163 1.38 8.78 -0.41
CA PRO A 163 0.47 8.82 0.75
C PRO A 163 0.54 10.12 1.57
N ASN A 164 1.74 10.62 1.84
CA ASN A 164 1.91 11.86 2.60
C ASN A 164 1.38 13.11 1.86
N ASP A 165 1.52 13.15 0.52
CA ASP A 165 1.00 14.26 -0.30
C ASP A 165 -0.53 14.35 -0.21
N ARG A 166 -1.21 13.19 -0.22
CA ARG A 166 -2.67 13.12 -0.07
C ARG A 166 -3.12 13.58 1.32
N VAL A 167 -2.41 13.15 2.37
CA VAL A 167 -2.68 13.58 3.74
C VAL A 167 -2.51 15.10 3.88
N ALA A 168 -1.40 15.64 3.38
CA ALA A 168 -1.16 17.09 3.42
C ALA A 168 -2.26 17.88 2.69
N GLN A 169 -2.61 17.47 1.46
CA GLN A 169 -3.67 18.13 0.69
C GLN A 169 -5.04 18.02 1.34
N LEU A 170 -5.34 16.91 2.01
CA LEU A 170 -6.59 16.71 2.74
C LEU A 170 -6.63 17.60 4.00
N ILE A 171 -5.53 17.67 4.76
CA ILE A 171 -5.40 18.53 5.94
C ILE A 171 -5.52 20.01 5.52
N ASP A 172 -4.89 20.41 4.42
CA ASP A 172 -4.93 21.77 3.88
C ASP A 172 -6.26 22.14 3.21
N ARG A 173 -7.25 21.22 3.15
CA ARG A 173 -8.54 21.42 2.45
C ARG A 173 -8.39 21.69 0.95
N LYS A 174 -7.32 21.22 0.31
CA LYS A 174 -7.11 21.33 -1.15
C LYS A 174 -7.87 20.26 -1.94
N ILE A 175 -8.33 19.23 -1.24
CA ILE A 175 -9.18 18.15 -1.77
C ILE A 175 -10.27 17.83 -0.75
N ASP A 176 -11.45 17.45 -1.24
CA ASP A 176 -12.62 17.16 -0.42
C ASP A 176 -12.59 15.78 0.23
N ALA A 177 -12.01 14.81 -0.47
CA ALA A 177 -11.89 13.42 -0.04
C ALA A 177 -10.58 12.79 -0.51
N ALA A 178 -10.05 11.84 0.26
CA ALA A 178 -8.89 11.04 -0.14
C ALA A 178 -8.98 9.62 0.39
N ASN A 179 -8.46 8.68 -0.40
CA ASN A 179 -8.22 7.32 0.09
C ASN A 179 -6.87 7.27 0.80
N VAL A 180 -6.92 7.02 2.11
CA VAL A 180 -5.77 7.01 3.02
C VAL A 180 -5.68 5.65 3.70
N PHE A 181 -4.49 5.08 3.84
CA PHE A 181 -4.29 3.75 4.39
C PHE A 181 -3.09 3.68 5.34
N GLY A 182 -3.03 2.60 6.13
CA GLY A 182 -1.94 2.31 7.04
C GLY A 182 -1.71 3.41 8.08
N LEU A 183 -0.46 3.74 8.31
CA LEU A 183 -0.02 4.78 9.25
C LEU A 183 -0.70 6.15 9.02
N GLN A 184 -0.89 6.53 7.77
CA GLN A 184 -1.47 7.82 7.40
C GLN A 184 -2.94 7.96 7.83
N SER A 185 -3.66 6.85 7.97
CA SER A 185 -5.04 6.86 8.50
C SER A 185 -5.09 7.40 9.92
N TYR A 186 -4.14 7.02 10.77
CA TYR A 186 -4.08 7.53 12.15
C TYR A 186 -3.80 9.02 12.22
N ILE A 187 -3.00 9.56 11.28
CA ILE A 187 -2.72 11.00 11.21
C ILE A 187 -4.03 11.75 10.98
N VAL A 188 -4.78 11.40 9.94
CA VAL A 188 -6.02 12.11 9.60
C VAL A 188 -7.12 11.90 10.65
N GLU A 189 -7.19 10.73 11.28
CA GLU A 189 -8.14 10.45 12.37
C GLU A 189 -7.85 11.34 13.59
N GLN A 190 -6.59 11.51 13.99
CA GLN A 190 -6.22 12.43 15.09
C GLN A 190 -6.49 13.89 14.77
N GLN A 191 -6.51 14.26 13.48
CA GLN A 191 -6.92 15.60 13.04
C GLN A 191 -8.46 15.74 12.89
N GLY A 192 -9.23 14.73 13.32
CA GLY A 192 -10.68 14.76 13.33
C GLY A 192 -11.36 14.46 12.00
N PHE A 193 -10.61 13.98 10.99
CA PHE A 193 -11.20 13.58 9.71
C PHE A 193 -12.09 12.36 9.90
N ARG A 194 -13.15 12.26 9.09
CA ARG A 194 -14.15 11.21 9.20
C ARG A 194 -13.98 10.17 8.11
N LYS A 195 -13.99 8.90 8.49
CA LYS A 195 -14.11 7.78 7.58
C LYS A 195 -15.53 7.70 7.01
N VAL A 196 -15.65 7.66 5.68
CA VAL A 196 -16.93 7.61 4.95
C VAL A 196 -17.17 6.25 4.31
N LEU A 197 -16.10 5.63 3.80
CA LEU A 197 -16.15 4.32 3.17
C LEU A 197 -14.89 3.53 3.54
N ASP A 198 -15.07 2.31 4.05
CA ASP A 198 -13.97 1.39 4.29
C ASP A 198 -13.43 0.84 2.97
N THR A 199 -12.11 0.89 2.80
CA THR A 199 -11.39 0.43 1.62
C THR A 199 -10.23 -0.49 2.00
N THR A 200 -10.30 -1.14 3.17
CA THR A 200 -9.29 -2.11 3.65
C THR A 200 -8.91 -3.10 2.56
N PHE A 201 -7.62 -3.35 2.37
CA PHE A 201 -7.14 -4.18 1.27
C PHE A 201 -5.94 -5.04 1.65
N MET A 202 -5.62 -6.00 0.77
CA MET A 202 -4.50 -6.92 0.94
C MET A 202 -3.20 -6.31 0.40
N ILE A 203 -2.11 -6.62 1.11
CA ILE A 203 -0.73 -6.35 0.70
C ILE A 203 -0.08 -7.68 0.32
N GLY A 204 0.60 -7.72 -0.81
CA GLY A 204 1.44 -8.83 -1.23
C GLY A 204 2.92 -8.58 -0.90
N PHE A 205 3.69 -9.65 -0.92
CA PHE A 205 5.15 -9.61 -0.79
C PHE A 205 5.77 -9.98 -2.13
N LEU A 206 6.70 -9.16 -2.60
CA LEU A 206 7.46 -9.39 -3.84
C LEU A 206 8.88 -9.79 -3.49
N ILE A 207 9.31 -10.93 -4.03
CA ILE A 207 10.69 -11.40 -4.03
C ILE A 207 11.31 -10.94 -5.34
N SER A 208 12.29 -10.04 -5.27
CA SER A 208 12.82 -9.32 -6.46
C SER A 208 14.23 -9.75 -6.84
N GLY A 209 15.00 -10.32 -5.95
CA GLY A 209 16.39 -10.76 -6.23
C GLY A 209 16.42 -11.99 -7.15
N ALA A 210 17.31 -12.00 -8.15
CA ALA A 210 17.46 -13.13 -9.06
C ALA A 210 17.99 -14.41 -8.38
N ASP A 211 18.77 -14.23 -7.31
CA ASP A 211 19.45 -15.31 -6.58
C ASP A 211 18.99 -15.39 -5.12
N VAL A 212 17.75 -15.01 -4.83
CA VAL A 212 17.21 -15.04 -3.45
C VAL A 212 17.04 -16.49 -3.01
N ASP A 213 17.68 -16.83 -1.89
CA ASP A 213 17.50 -18.13 -1.26
C ASP A 213 16.11 -18.19 -0.60
N THR A 214 15.30 -19.14 -1.01
CA THR A 214 13.96 -19.37 -0.45
C THR A 214 14.03 -19.64 1.06
N GLU A 215 15.08 -20.29 1.55
CA GLU A 215 15.28 -20.50 2.99
C GLU A 215 15.42 -19.18 3.75
N ASP A 216 16.09 -18.17 3.20
CA ASP A 216 16.20 -16.86 3.82
C ASP A 216 14.85 -16.11 3.81
N VAL A 217 14.04 -16.30 2.78
CA VAL A 217 12.64 -15.80 2.77
C VAL A 217 11.82 -16.47 3.87
N GLU A 218 11.93 -17.79 4.05
CA GLU A 218 11.24 -18.51 5.11
C GLU A 218 11.69 -18.07 6.50
N LYS A 219 13.01 -17.88 6.74
CA LYS A 219 13.55 -17.33 8.00
C LYS A 219 12.95 -15.96 8.29
N TYR A 220 12.87 -15.09 7.27
CA TYR A 220 12.24 -13.78 7.41
C TYR A 220 10.79 -13.91 7.87
N PHE A 221 9.98 -14.76 7.24
CA PHE A 221 8.58 -14.91 7.62
C PHE A 221 8.39 -15.62 8.97
N ARG A 222 9.29 -16.54 9.38
CA ARG A 222 9.25 -17.10 10.74
C ARG A 222 9.51 -16.03 11.81
N ALA A 223 10.47 -15.13 11.56
CA ALA A 223 10.73 -13.99 12.44
C ALA A 223 9.54 -13.03 12.51
N LEU A 224 8.92 -12.71 11.35
CA LEU A 224 7.74 -11.85 11.32
C LEU A 224 6.50 -12.48 11.96
N ARG A 225 6.36 -13.80 11.94
CA ARG A 225 5.26 -14.51 12.63
C ARG A 225 5.36 -14.31 14.14
N ARG A 226 6.56 -14.36 14.70
CA ARG A 226 6.81 -14.09 16.13
C ARG A 226 6.50 -12.63 16.46
N ALA A 227 6.99 -11.70 15.63
CA ALA A 227 6.72 -10.27 15.81
C ALA A 227 5.22 -9.95 15.72
N GLN A 228 4.50 -10.58 14.76
CA GLN A 228 3.05 -10.41 14.65
C GLN A 228 2.33 -10.90 15.91
N HIS A 229 2.77 -12.02 16.49
CA HIS A 229 2.20 -12.51 17.75
C HIS A 229 2.34 -11.49 18.87
N ASP A 230 3.53 -10.90 19.04
CA ASP A 230 3.77 -9.88 20.07
C ASP A 230 2.92 -8.63 19.82
N ILE A 231 2.79 -8.21 18.56
CA ILE A 231 1.94 -7.08 18.18
C ILE A 231 0.45 -7.39 18.46
N ASP A 232 -0.03 -8.58 18.12
CA ASP A 232 -1.42 -8.99 18.41
C ASP A 232 -1.75 -8.94 19.90
N VAL A 233 -0.76 -9.18 20.78
CA VAL A 233 -0.92 -9.21 22.24
C VAL A 233 -0.75 -7.82 22.87
N GLU A 234 0.24 -7.03 22.44
CA GLU A 234 0.67 -5.82 23.14
C GLU A 234 1.20 -4.72 22.22
N TYR A 235 0.54 -4.45 21.08
CA TYR A 235 1.00 -3.47 20.06
C TYR A 235 1.33 -2.09 20.66
N GLN A 236 0.71 -1.72 21.76
CA GLN A 236 0.91 -0.43 22.43
C GLN A 236 2.38 -0.22 22.81
N ASN A 237 3.12 -1.30 23.08
CA ASN A 237 4.54 -1.23 23.41
C ASN A 237 5.41 -0.85 22.21
N TYR A 238 4.90 -0.97 20.98
CA TYR A 238 5.67 -0.84 19.74
C TYR A 238 5.26 0.37 18.88
N THR A 239 4.20 1.09 19.21
CA THR A 239 3.72 2.23 18.41
C THR A 239 4.75 3.35 18.23
N HIS A 240 5.75 3.44 19.12
CA HIS A 240 6.85 4.40 19.01
C HIS A 240 7.69 4.21 17.72
N TYR A 241 7.69 3.01 17.12
CA TYR A 241 8.38 2.75 15.85
C TYR A 241 7.76 3.50 14.67
N TYR A 242 6.51 3.89 14.74
CA TYR A 242 5.92 4.76 13.71
C TYR A 242 6.64 6.09 13.57
N LEU A 243 7.35 6.55 14.60
CA LEU A 243 8.19 7.76 14.50
C LEU A 243 9.32 7.63 13.48
N ARG A 244 9.74 6.40 13.12
CA ARG A 244 10.75 6.16 12.07
C ARG A 244 10.20 6.45 10.67
N GLU A 245 8.88 6.34 10.49
CA GLU A 245 8.18 6.42 9.21
C GLU A 245 7.51 7.78 8.98
N LEU A 246 7.35 8.58 10.04
CA LEU A 246 6.72 9.89 9.95
C LEU A 246 7.72 10.96 9.50
N SER A 247 7.27 11.87 8.63
CA SER A 247 7.99 13.13 8.38
C SER A 247 7.95 14.03 9.62
N ASP A 248 8.91 14.94 9.74
CA ASP A 248 8.98 15.84 10.90
C ASP A 248 7.74 16.74 11.01
N GLU A 249 7.12 17.08 9.88
CA GLU A 249 5.84 17.81 9.84
C GLU A 249 4.76 17.02 10.58
N PHE A 250 4.56 15.75 10.24
CA PHE A 250 3.53 14.94 10.88
C PHE A 250 3.87 14.57 12.33
N LYS A 251 5.15 14.36 12.67
CA LYS A 251 5.56 14.15 14.08
C LYS A 251 5.09 15.24 15.01
N SER A 252 4.98 16.49 14.51
CA SER A 252 4.60 17.65 15.31
C SER A 252 3.11 17.72 15.65
N ILE A 253 2.26 16.99 14.91
CA ILE A 253 0.80 17.07 15.01
C ILE A 253 0.11 15.79 15.48
N VAL A 254 0.87 14.72 15.80
CA VAL A 254 0.32 13.43 16.21
C VAL A 254 0.94 12.92 17.50
N ASP A 255 0.19 12.09 18.22
CA ASP A 255 0.69 11.25 19.30
C ASP A 255 0.65 9.78 18.87
N VAL A 256 1.81 9.21 18.54
CA VAL A 256 1.91 7.82 18.07
C VAL A 256 1.46 6.79 19.12
N ARG A 257 1.41 7.16 20.42
CA ARG A 257 0.92 6.28 21.49
C ARG A 257 -0.58 5.98 21.36
N ALA A 258 -1.31 6.83 20.65
CA ALA A 258 -2.73 6.64 20.35
C ALA A 258 -2.97 5.93 19.00
N PHE A 259 -1.91 5.49 18.29
CA PHE A 259 -2.04 4.75 17.06
C PHE A 259 -2.41 3.28 17.35
N GLY A 260 -3.12 2.65 16.41
CA GLY A 260 -3.44 1.24 16.48
C GLY A 260 -2.29 0.35 15.94
N PRO A 261 -2.52 -0.97 15.83
CA PRO A 261 -1.50 -1.93 15.39
C PRO A 261 -1.14 -1.81 13.89
N GLY A 262 -1.94 -1.09 13.10
CA GLY A 262 -1.70 -0.90 11.69
C GLY A 262 -1.93 -2.14 10.83
N GLU A 263 -1.04 -2.36 9.88
CA GLU A 263 -1.07 -3.50 8.98
C GLU A 263 -0.81 -4.80 9.75
N ARG A 264 -1.62 -5.84 9.46
CA ARG A 264 -1.51 -7.16 10.08
C ARG A 264 -1.10 -8.21 9.05
N ILE A 265 -0.03 -8.96 9.31
CA ILE A 265 0.38 -10.08 8.47
C ILE A 265 -0.50 -11.30 8.78
N VAL A 266 -1.00 -11.94 7.71
CA VAL A 266 -1.78 -13.17 7.72
C VAL A 266 -0.92 -14.25 7.09
N PHE A 267 -0.56 -15.25 7.89
CA PHE A 267 0.31 -16.37 7.48
C PHE A 267 -0.54 -17.52 6.92
N GLU A 268 -1.35 -17.19 5.93
CA GLU A 268 -2.20 -18.10 5.18
C GLU A 268 -1.88 -17.97 3.69
N PRO A 269 -2.16 -19.02 2.88
CA PRO A 269 -1.85 -18.98 1.46
C PRO A 269 -2.60 -17.86 0.72
N TYR A 270 -1.87 -17.13 -0.14
CA TYR A 270 -2.47 -16.33 -1.20
C TYR A 270 -2.86 -17.27 -2.34
N THR A 271 -4.12 -17.68 -2.36
CA THR A 271 -4.59 -18.78 -3.19
C THR A 271 -4.64 -18.43 -4.67
N ARG A 272 -4.59 -19.48 -5.53
CA ARG A 272 -4.87 -19.33 -6.97
C ARG A 272 -6.20 -18.60 -7.23
N GLU A 273 -7.25 -18.94 -6.50
CA GLU A 273 -8.55 -18.30 -6.65
C GLU A 273 -8.48 -16.80 -6.41
N THR A 274 -7.78 -16.37 -5.35
CA THR A 274 -7.57 -14.95 -5.03
C THR A 274 -6.78 -14.26 -6.15
N TYR A 275 -5.69 -14.89 -6.61
CA TYR A 275 -4.86 -14.39 -7.70
C TYR A 275 -5.66 -14.16 -8.99
N GLU A 276 -6.35 -15.20 -9.47
CA GLU A 276 -7.15 -15.12 -10.69
C GLU A 276 -8.34 -14.15 -10.57
N LYS A 277 -8.99 -14.08 -9.40
CA LYS A 277 -10.07 -13.12 -9.14
C LYS A 277 -9.55 -11.68 -9.22
N THR A 278 -8.36 -11.43 -8.67
CA THR A 278 -7.70 -10.13 -8.74
C THR A 278 -7.41 -9.73 -10.18
N HIS A 279 -6.84 -10.63 -10.98
CA HIS A 279 -6.55 -10.37 -12.39
C HIS A 279 -7.81 -10.11 -13.22
N ARG A 280 -8.84 -10.95 -13.09
CA ARG A 280 -10.12 -10.73 -13.79
C ARG A 280 -10.76 -9.39 -13.47
N TRP A 281 -10.63 -8.92 -12.21
CA TRP A 281 -11.14 -7.60 -11.84
C TRP A 281 -10.36 -6.48 -12.52
N MET A 282 -9.04 -6.57 -12.58
CA MET A 282 -8.18 -5.58 -13.23
C MET A 282 -8.40 -5.53 -14.75
N GLU A 283 -8.51 -6.71 -15.40
CA GLU A 283 -8.81 -6.84 -16.83
C GLU A 283 -10.15 -6.19 -17.18
N ARG A 284 -11.20 -6.47 -16.40
CA ARG A 284 -12.54 -5.89 -16.61
C ARG A 284 -12.54 -4.35 -16.63
N LEU A 285 -11.64 -3.75 -15.87
CA LEU A 285 -11.54 -2.29 -15.73
C LEU A 285 -10.47 -1.68 -16.63
N SER A 286 -9.74 -2.48 -17.39
CA SER A 286 -8.63 -2.04 -18.25
C SER A 286 -7.64 -1.14 -17.51
N ILE A 287 -7.34 -1.48 -16.23
CA ILE A 287 -6.49 -0.68 -15.36
C ILE A 287 -5.04 -0.68 -15.84
N PHE A 288 -4.58 -1.82 -16.35
CA PHE A 288 -3.27 -1.98 -16.94
C PHE A 288 -3.40 -2.13 -18.46
N ASP A 289 -2.39 -1.67 -19.19
CA ASP A 289 -2.29 -1.87 -20.63
C ASP A 289 -2.27 -3.38 -20.93
N GLU A 290 -2.93 -3.81 -22.00
CA GLU A 290 -2.97 -5.23 -22.44
C GLU A 290 -1.57 -5.82 -22.65
N THR A 291 -0.59 -5.00 -23.03
CA THR A 291 0.81 -5.42 -23.19
C THR A 291 1.50 -5.77 -21.88
N GLN A 292 1.05 -5.21 -20.77
CA GLN A 292 1.58 -5.48 -19.42
C GLN A 292 0.84 -6.61 -18.72
N ALA A 293 -0.40 -6.86 -19.12
CA ALA A 293 -1.27 -7.79 -18.41
C ALA A 293 -0.93 -9.27 -18.67
N GLY A 294 -0.11 -9.65 -19.63
CA GLY A 294 0.24 -11.05 -19.92
C GLY A 294 -0.84 -12.07 -19.51
N THR A 295 -0.88 -13.29 -20.02
CA THR A 295 -1.81 -14.29 -19.46
C THR A 295 -1.36 -14.65 -18.04
N PRO A 296 -2.12 -14.32 -16.99
CA PRO A 296 -1.69 -14.57 -15.61
C PRO A 296 -1.56 -16.07 -15.37
N ARG A 297 -0.36 -16.50 -15.02
CA ARG A 297 -0.10 -17.90 -14.64
C ARG A 297 0.33 -17.92 -13.18
N TYR A 298 -0.57 -18.30 -12.32
CA TYR A 298 -0.31 -18.45 -10.90
C TYR A 298 0.99 -19.21 -10.62
N GLU A 299 1.21 -20.34 -11.28
CA GLU A 299 2.39 -21.20 -11.09
C GLU A 299 3.71 -20.53 -11.47
N SER A 300 3.70 -19.58 -12.39
CA SER A 300 4.91 -18.87 -12.80
C SER A 300 5.13 -17.59 -12.00
N ALA A 301 4.08 -17.01 -11.44
CA ALA A 301 4.12 -15.73 -10.74
C ALA A 301 4.26 -15.87 -9.22
N VAL A 302 3.76 -16.98 -8.63
CA VAL A 302 3.65 -17.16 -7.19
C VAL A 302 4.57 -18.29 -6.72
N LEU A 303 5.38 -18.03 -5.70
CA LEU A 303 6.19 -19.00 -4.96
C LEU A 303 5.31 -19.65 -3.88
N VAL A 304 5.10 -20.98 -4.02
CA VAL A 304 4.34 -21.82 -3.09
C VAL A 304 5.17 -22.99 -2.61
#